data_795e608516e9e86a38107ae94f3b1c94
#
_entry.id   795e608516e9e86a38107ae94f3b1c94
#
_cell.length_a   1.000
_cell.length_b   1.000
_cell.length_c   1.000
_cell.angle_alpha   90.00
_cell.angle_beta   90.00
_cell.angle_gamma   90.00
#
_symmetry.space_group_name_H-M   'P 1'
#
loop_
_entity.id
_entity.type
_entity.pdbx_description
1 polymer ?
#
loop_
_entity_poly.entity_id
_entity_poly.type
_entity_poly.pdbx_seq_one_letter_code
_entity_poly.pdbx_strand_id
1 'polypeptide(L)'
;SPATVTGVDGNPTGGGSVSGVDPKPFFSLVKVPLIGGTAASLTPGTVAVDADTARANAWAVGDSISVFYPQVGAVEYPISLLFEGPIGTASFLMPMENLDDVTAVAFRQDALYYISVTPGSDPTVVADRIDGELRRVAPAAKAQLVPRWLDDTVATFNLALNLVYVMLGFTVLLSLFGIVNTLYLSIYERTRELGLLRSVGATRVQVRRLVLAESVIMASIGTSVGITLGVWFGGGLFTVLSGNIAAATIHVPWVQLVVLGLGGAIAGMAAGWWPAGRAARRPILSAIGYE
;
A
#
# COMPACT_ATOMS: atom_id res chain seq x y z
N SER A 1 -22.29 1.22 -8.23
CA SER A 1 -22.06 2.17 -9.33
C SER A 1 -21.09 3.24 -8.90
N PRO A 2 -20.16 3.69 -9.76
CA PRO A 2 -19.35 4.86 -9.45
C PRO A 2 -20.29 6.09 -9.43
N ALA A 3 -20.40 6.72 -8.28
CA ALA A 3 -21.13 7.96 -8.11
C ALA A 3 -20.16 9.02 -7.61
N THR A 4 -20.30 10.25 -8.10
CA THR A 4 -19.53 11.39 -7.57
C THR A 4 -20.34 11.95 -6.39
N VAL A 5 -19.75 11.90 -5.21
CA VAL A 5 -20.38 12.45 -4.00
C VAL A 5 -19.79 13.83 -3.73
N THR A 6 -20.66 14.80 -3.53
CA THR A 6 -20.29 16.18 -3.14
C THR A 6 -20.76 16.42 -1.71
N GLY A 7 -19.91 17.07 -0.93
CA GLY A 7 -20.25 17.50 0.43
C GLY A 7 -21.25 18.66 0.46
N VAL A 8 -21.69 19.03 1.65
CA VAL A 8 -22.64 20.15 1.92
C VAL A 8 -22.14 21.48 1.36
N ASP A 9 -20.85 21.64 1.19
CA ASP A 9 -20.15 22.81 0.65
C ASP A 9 -19.99 22.82 -0.88
N GLY A 10 -20.55 21.81 -1.59
CA GLY A 10 -20.51 21.74 -3.05
C GLY A 10 -19.16 21.32 -3.63
N ASN A 11 -18.16 21.02 -2.79
CA ASN A 11 -16.88 20.48 -3.24
C ASN A 11 -17.01 18.98 -3.59
N PRO A 12 -16.51 18.53 -4.75
CA PRO A 12 -16.49 17.11 -5.05
C PRO A 12 -15.54 16.42 -4.05
N THR A 13 -16.11 15.72 -3.09
CA THR A 13 -15.38 14.80 -2.23
C THR A 13 -15.16 13.54 -3.03
N GLY A 14 -13.94 13.30 -3.45
CA GLY A 14 -13.49 12.19 -4.29
C GLY A 14 -14.47 11.03 -4.45
N GLY A 15 -14.50 10.39 -5.63
CA GLY A 15 -15.45 9.35 -5.96
C GLY A 15 -15.44 8.20 -4.95
N GLY A 16 -16.55 7.98 -4.28
CA GLY A 16 -16.77 6.82 -3.40
C GLY A 16 -17.66 5.78 -4.09
N SER A 17 -17.48 4.52 -3.77
CA SER A 17 -18.38 3.48 -4.22
C SER A 17 -19.69 3.50 -3.43
N VAL A 18 -20.80 3.52 -4.12
CA VAL A 18 -22.14 3.41 -3.54
C VAL A 18 -22.66 1.99 -3.76
N SER A 19 -23.13 1.34 -2.71
CA SER A 19 -23.77 0.03 -2.78
C SER A 19 -25.20 0.08 -2.23
N GLY A 20 -26.15 -0.47 -2.99
CA GLY A 20 -27.49 -0.72 -2.51
C GLY A 20 -27.51 -1.96 -1.64
N VAL A 21 -28.17 -1.88 -0.51
CA VAL A 21 -28.36 -3.01 0.40
C VAL A 21 -29.82 -3.07 0.87
N ASP A 22 -30.29 -4.26 1.19
CA ASP A 22 -31.48 -4.39 2.03
C ASP A 22 -31.04 -4.29 3.50
N PRO A 23 -31.39 -3.22 4.24
CA PRO A 23 -30.80 -2.95 5.55
C PRO A 23 -31.02 -4.09 6.56
N LYS A 24 -32.22 -4.67 6.62
CA LYS A 24 -32.56 -5.69 7.62
C LYS A 24 -31.74 -6.97 7.46
N PRO A 25 -31.78 -7.68 6.32
CA PRO A 25 -30.94 -8.86 6.15
C PRO A 25 -29.46 -8.53 6.14
N PHE A 26 -29.02 -7.40 5.56
CA PHE A 26 -27.62 -7.03 5.50
C PHE A 26 -26.99 -6.96 6.90
N PHE A 27 -27.53 -6.14 7.80
CA PHE A 27 -26.98 -5.98 9.16
C PHE A 27 -27.21 -7.20 10.06
N SER A 28 -28.09 -8.12 9.70
CA SER A 28 -28.24 -9.40 10.41
C SER A 28 -27.15 -10.40 10.02
N LEU A 29 -26.70 -10.37 8.77
CA LEU A 29 -25.69 -11.28 8.21
C LEU A 29 -24.27 -10.77 8.37
N VAL A 30 -24.07 -9.48 8.12
CA VAL A 30 -22.77 -8.83 8.18
C VAL A 30 -22.67 -8.02 9.47
N LYS A 31 -21.79 -8.46 10.38
CA LYS A 31 -21.54 -7.75 11.63
C LYS A 31 -20.62 -6.56 11.33
N VAL A 32 -21.22 -5.43 11.02
CA VAL A 32 -20.53 -4.15 10.80
C VAL A 32 -20.60 -3.33 12.09
N PRO A 33 -19.48 -2.90 12.69
CA PRO A 33 -19.50 -1.97 13.81
C PRO A 33 -20.20 -0.66 13.44
N LEU A 34 -21.17 -0.24 14.24
CA LEU A 34 -21.90 1.01 14.06
C LEU A 34 -21.30 2.05 15.00
N ILE A 35 -20.83 3.16 14.44
CA ILE A 35 -20.18 4.25 15.19
C ILE A 35 -21.20 5.34 15.58
N GLY A 36 -22.21 5.55 14.74
CA GLY A 36 -23.28 6.51 14.99
C GLY A 36 -24.57 6.10 14.29
N GLY A 37 -25.71 6.29 14.93
CA GLY A 37 -26.99 5.81 14.43
C GLY A 37 -27.27 4.33 14.73
N THR A 38 -28.29 3.78 14.12
CA THR A 38 -28.71 2.37 14.26
C THR A 38 -28.98 1.77 12.89
N ALA A 39 -28.89 0.43 12.75
CA ALA A 39 -29.25 -0.25 11.49
C ALA A 39 -30.69 0.08 11.03
N ALA A 40 -31.59 0.33 11.98
CA ALA A 40 -32.98 0.68 11.68
C ALA A 40 -33.16 2.13 11.17
N SER A 41 -32.17 3.01 11.36
CA SER A 41 -32.21 4.39 10.85
C SER A 41 -31.89 4.47 9.35
N LEU A 42 -31.32 3.41 8.76
CA LEU A 42 -31.10 3.34 7.32
C LEU A 42 -32.43 2.99 6.63
N THR A 43 -33.14 4.02 6.21
CA THR A 43 -34.47 3.94 5.57
C THR A 43 -34.41 4.55 4.17
N PRO A 44 -35.41 4.31 3.30
CA PRO A 44 -35.50 4.96 2.01
C PRO A 44 -35.33 6.49 2.14
N GLY A 45 -34.52 7.08 1.25
CA GLY A 45 -34.19 8.50 1.28
C GLY A 45 -33.02 8.85 2.20
N THR A 46 -32.33 7.88 2.84
CA THR A 46 -31.17 8.13 3.70
C THR A 46 -29.93 7.37 3.21
N VAL A 47 -28.76 7.69 3.76
CA VAL A 47 -27.50 7.06 3.46
C VAL A 47 -26.73 6.70 4.73
N ALA A 48 -26.03 5.57 4.70
CA ALA A 48 -24.99 5.22 5.66
C ALA A 48 -23.61 5.53 5.06
N VAL A 49 -22.72 6.10 5.86
CA VAL A 49 -21.38 6.52 5.45
C VAL A 49 -20.33 5.77 6.27
N ASP A 50 -19.28 5.32 5.60
CA ASP A 50 -18.13 4.74 6.29
C ASP A 50 -17.47 5.76 7.20
N ALA A 51 -17.08 5.34 8.41
CA ALA A 51 -16.58 6.21 9.47
C ALA A 51 -15.28 6.94 9.08
N ASP A 52 -14.41 6.30 8.29
CA ASP A 52 -13.18 6.94 7.80
C ASP A 52 -13.51 8.02 6.77
N THR A 53 -14.45 7.74 5.87
CA THR A 53 -14.96 8.70 4.90
C THR A 53 -15.63 9.89 5.60
N ALA A 54 -16.43 9.63 6.61
CA ALA A 54 -17.09 10.66 7.39
C ALA A 54 -16.08 11.55 8.15
N ARG A 55 -15.05 10.94 8.77
CA ARG A 55 -13.97 11.69 9.45
C ARG A 55 -13.16 12.55 8.49
N ALA A 56 -12.82 12.02 7.31
CA ALA A 56 -12.05 12.77 6.30
C ALA A 56 -12.78 14.03 5.80
N ASN A 57 -14.12 14.01 5.80
CA ASN A 57 -14.95 15.10 5.32
C ASN A 57 -15.64 15.89 6.45
N ALA A 58 -15.34 15.58 7.72
CA ALA A 58 -15.96 16.17 8.90
C ALA A 58 -17.50 16.03 8.91
N TRP A 59 -18.03 14.91 8.43
CA TRP A 59 -19.47 14.64 8.41
C TRP A 59 -19.94 13.91 9.65
N ALA A 60 -21.16 14.25 10.09
CA ALA A 60 -21.83 13.63 11.22
C ALA A 60 -23.20 13.09 10.82
N VAL A 61 -23.79 12.25 11.69
CA VAL A 61 -25.20 11.84 11.54
C VAL A 61 -26.10 13.06 11.61
N GLY A 62 -26.95 13.21 10.61
CA GLY A 62 -27.86 14.36 10.42
C GLY A 62 -27.40 15.36 9.36
N ASP A 63 -26.14 15.31 8.94
CA ASP A 63 -25.68 16.08 7.78
C ASP A 63 -26.26 15.51 6.49
N SER A 64 -26.28 16.30 5.42
CA SER A 64 -26.72 15.86 4.10
C SER A 64 -25.56 15.78 3.14
N ILE A 65 -25.54 14.78 2.28
CA ILE A 65 -24.61 14.65 1.17
C ILE A 65 -25.36 14.66 -0.16
N SER A 66 -24.74 15.23 -1.18
CA SER A 66 -25.29 15.24 -2.53
C SER A 66 -24.58 14.17 -3.37
N VAL A 67 -25.36 13.25 -3.94
CA VAL A 67 -24.84 12.19 -4.82
C VAL A 67 -25.26 12.51 -6.25
N PHE A 68 -24.30 12.65 -7.14
CA PHE A 68 -24.55 12.92 -8.55
C PHE A 68 -24.76 11.62 -9.34
N TYR A 69 -25.90 11.51 -9.97
CA TYR A 69 -26.24 10.44 -10.89
C TYR A 69 -26.33 10.98 -12.32
N PRO A 70 -25.65 10.35 -13.31
CA PRO A 70 -25.65 10.86 -14.70
C PRO A 70 -27.02 11.02 -15.34
N GLN A 71 -28.02 10.32 -14.84
CA GLN A 71 -29.38 10.28 -15.44
C GLN A 71 -30.38 11.24 -14.77
N VAL A 72 -30.22 11.49 -13.47
CA VAL A 72 -31.18 12.23 -12.67
C VAL A 72 -30.59 13.53 -12.14
N GLY A 73 -29.26 13.66 -12.17
CA GLY A 73 -28.53 14.80 -11.58
C GLY A 73 -28.17 14.57 -10.11
N ALA A 74 -28.01 15.65 -9.37
CA ALA A 74 -27.67 15.63 -7.96
C ALA A 74 -28.89 15.37 -7.09
N VAL A 75 -28.79 14.37 -6.21
CA VAL A 75 -29.83 14.04 -5.22
C VAL A 75 -29.22 14.12 -3.83
N GLU A 76 -29.93 14.81 -2.92
CA GLU A 76 -29.48 14.96 -1.53
C GLU A 76 -30.01 13.82 -0.66
N TYR A 77 -29.11 13.28 0.18
CA TYR A 77 -29.44 12.24 1.16
C TYR A 77 -28.91 12.63 2.53
N PRO A 78 -29.76 12.65 3.57
CA PRO A 78 -29.31 12.82 4.95
C PRO A 78 -28.54 11.56 5.41
N ILE A 79 -27.45 11.79 6.14
CA ILE A 79 -26.65 10.73 6.77
C ILE A 79 -27.41 10.23 8.00
N SER A 80 -27.87 8.98 7.96
CA SER A 80 -28.60 8.37 9.07
C SER A 80 -27.76 7.45 9.92
N LEU A 81 -26.60 6.99 9.40
CA LEU A 81 -25.79 5.97 10.02
C LEU A 81 -24.31 6.15 9.66
N LEU A 82 -23.41 5.98 10.63
CA LEU A 82 -21.97 5.82 10.42
C LEU A 82 -21.56 4.38 10.79
N PHE A 83 -20.81 3.73 9.90
CA PHE A 83 -20.37 2.36 10.10
C PHE A 83 -18.86 2.22 9.85
N GLU A 84 -18.24 1.22 10.44
CA GLU A 84 -16.85 0.86 10.18
C GLU A 84 -16.83 -0.41 9.33
N GLY A 85 -16.68 -0.23 8.01
CA GLY A 85 -16.72 -1.34 7.07
C GLY A 85 -15.40 -2.07 6.97
N PRO A 86 -15.40 -3.42 6.78
CA PRO A 86 -14.21 -4.15 6.42
C PRO A 86 -13.66 -3.70 5.06
N ILE A 87 -12.37 -3.93 4.83
CA ILE A 87 -11.70 -3.61 3.56
C ILE A 87 -12.50 -4.17 2.36
N GLY A 88 -12.83 -3.31 1.41
CA GLY A 88 -13.61 -3.67 0.23
C GLY A 88 -15.13 -3.42 0.36
N THR A 89 -15.58 -2.95 1.52
CA THR A 89 -16.96 -2.43 1.66
C THR A 89 -17.07 -1.08 0.96
N ALA A 90 -18.24 -0.81 0.38
CA ALA A 90 -18.49 0.49 -0.24
C ALA A 90 -18.43 1.61 0.80
N SER A 91 -17.95 2.78 0.39
CA SER A 91 -17.89 3.97 1.26
C SER A 91 -19.28 4.48 1.66
N PHE A 92 -20.29 4.17 0.84
CA PHE A 92 -21.67 4.56 1.06
C PHE A 92 -22.60 3.35 0.89
N LEU A 93 -23.45 3.12 1.88
CA LEU A 93 -24.52 2.13 1.79
C LEU A 93 -25.87 2.84 1.74
N MET A 94 -26.72 2.44 0.83
CA MET A 94 -28.07 2.98 0.66
C MET A 94 -29.07 1.83 0.61
N PRO A 95 -30.33 2.05 1.03
CA PRO A 95 -31.41 1.12 0.71
C PRO A 95 -31.51 0.91 -0.80
N MET A 96 -31.80 -0.31 -1.24
CA MET A 96 -31.95 -0.65 -2.67
C MET A 96 -32.95 0.26 -3.37
N GLU A 97 -34.02 0.65 -2.67
CA GLU A 97 -35.07 1.53 -3.17
C GLU A 97 -34.52 2.90 -3.62
N ASN A 98 -33.50 3.44 -2.97
CA ASN A 98 -32.85 4.69 -3.40
C ASN A 98 -32.15 4.57 -4.75
N LEU A 99 -31.71 3.38 -5.13
CA LEU A 99 -31.02 3.14 -6.39
C LEU A 99 -31.98 2.74 -7.51
N ASP A 100 -33.16 2.25 -7.19
CA ASP A 100 -34.17 1.79 -8.16
C ASP A 100 -34.65 2.92 -9.09
N ASP A 101 -34.80 4.11 -8.56
CA ASP A 101 -35.29 5.27 -9.35
C ASP A 101 -34.14 6.01 -10.09
N VAL A 102 -32.89 5.84 -9.68
CA VAL A 102 -31.75 6.62 -10.22
C VAL A 102 -30.79 5.79 -11.07
N THR A 103 -30.94 4.45 -11.09
CA THR A 103 -30.09 3.55 -11.86
C THR A 103 -30.88 2.81 -12.93
N ALA A 104 -30.53 3.00 -14.20
CA ALA A 104 -31.17 2.25 -15.28
C ALA A 104 -30.95 0.74 -15.08
N VAL A 105 -31.99 -0.06 -15.40
CA VAL A 105 -32.02 -1.53 -15.25
C VAL A 105 -30.77 -2.19 -15.90
N ALA A 106 -30.30 -1.64 -17.01
CA ALA A 106 -29.12 -2.14 -17.72
C ALA A 106 -27.79 -2.02 -16.94
N PHE A 107 -27.73 -1.15 -15.95
CA PHE A 107 -26.53 -0.92 -15.09
C PHE A 107 -26.69 -1.50 -13.69
N ARG A 108 -27.80 -2.17 -13.40
CA ARG A 108 -28.00 -2.89 -12.14
C ARG A 108 -27.23 -4.19 -12.21
N GLN A 109 -26.16 -4.28 -11.47
CA GLN A 109 -25.36 -5.50 -11.32
C GLN A 109 -25.29 -5.82 -9.85
N ASP A 110 -25.78 -6.99 -9.48
CA ASP A 110 -25.54 -7.54 -8.15
C ASP A 110 -24.10 -8.04 -8.09
N ALA A 111 -23.27 -7.30 -7.39
CA ALA A 111 -21.84 -7.58 -7.31
C ALA A 111 -21.52 -8.65 -6.26
N LEU A 112 -22.32 -8.75 -5.19
CA LEU A 112 -22.03 -9.61 -4.05
C LEU A 112 -23.32 -10.08 -3.37
N TYR A 113 -23.38 -11.39 -3.07
CA TYR A 113 -24.44 -11.99 -2.28
C TYR A 113 -23.85 -12.53 -0.97
N TYR A 114 -24.38 -12.10 0.15
CA TYR A 114 -24.08 -12.68 1.45
C TYR A 114 -25.05 -13.80 1.79
N ILE A 115 -24.51 -14.99 2.07
CA ILE A 115 -25.32 -16.18 2.35
C ILE A 115 -24.99 -16.66 3.76
N SER A 116 -26.02 -16.79 4.60
CA SER A 116 -25.92 -17.43 5.91
C SER A 116 -26.18 -18.93 5.81
N VAL A 117 -25.29 -19.70 6.41
CA VAL A 117 -25.45 -21.15 6.49
C VAL A 117 -26.21 -21.51 7.77
N THR A 118 -27.16 -22.42 7.68
CA THR A 118 -27.95 -22.90 8.81
C THR A 118 -27.02 -23.49 9.91
N PRO A 119 -27.22 -23.15 11.18
CA PRO A 119 -26.43 -23.72 12.27
C PRO A 119 -26.40 -25.25 12.23
N GLY A 120 -25.18 -25.81 12.32
CA GLY A 120 -24.95 -27.27 12.26
C GLY A 120 -24.62 -27.82 10.86
N SER A 121 -24.75 -27.03 9.80
CA SER A 121 -24.27 -27.41 8.46
C SER A 121 -22.82 -27.04 8.28
N ASP A 122 -22.06 -27.85 7.55
CA ASP A 122 -20.68 -27.52 7.16
C ASP A 122 -20.69 -26.45 6.05
N PRO A 123 -20.14 -25.24 6.30
CA PRO A 123 -20.14 -24.16 5.31
C PRO A 123 -19.37 -24.51 4.04
N THR A 124 -18.36 -25.38 4.11
CA THR A 124 -17.59 -25.80 2.93
C THR A 124 -18.41 -26.64 1.98
N VAL A 125 -19.18 -27.58 2.50
CA VAL A 125 -20.08 -28.44 1.72
C VAL A 125 -21.20 -27.62 1.06
N VAL A 126 -21.71 -26.63 1.79
CA VAL A 126 -22.73 -25.73 1.24
C VAL A 126 -22.15 -24.86 0.11
N ALA A 127 -20.96 -24.28 0.32
CA ALA A 127 -20.29 -23.47 -0.71
C ALA A 127 -20.00 -24.29 -1.98
N ASP A 128 -19.46 -25.51 -1.85
CA ASP A 128 -19.17 -26.39 -2.98
C ASP A 128 -20.44 -26.76 -3.77
N ARG A 129 -21.56 -26.98 -3.08
CA ARG A 129 -22.85 -27.25 -3.71
C ARG A 129 -23.37 -26.04 -4.49
N ILE A 130 -23.31 -24.85 -3.89
CA ILE A 130 -23.69 -23.60 -4.54
C ILE A 130 -22.81 -23.35 -5.77
N ASP A 131 -21.50 -23.54 -5.63
CA ASP A 131 -20.54 -23.36 -6.73
C ASP A 131 -20.83 -24.32 -7.90
N GLY A 132 -21.22 -25.57 -7.59
CA GLY A 132 -21.65 -26.55 -8.59
C GLY A 132 -22.88 -26.11 -9.40
N GLU A 133 -23.85 -25.49 -8.76
CA GLU A 133 -25.03 -24.94 -9.45
C GLU A 133 -24.72 -23.65 -10.20
N LEU A 134 -23.91 -22.75 -9.61
CA LEU A 134 -23.50 -21.49 -10.24
C LEU A 134 -22.76 -21.73 -11.56
N ARG A 135 -21.93 -22.76 -11.67
CA ARG A 135 -21.24 -23.10 -12.92
C ARG A 135 -22.17 -23.31 -14.11
N ARG A 136 -23.44 -23.68 -13.88
CA ARG A 136 -24.44 -23.89 -14.93
C ARG A 136 -25.14 -22.61 -15.34
N VAL A 137 -25.38 -21.72 -14.37
CA VAL A 137 -26.22 -20.53 -14.55
C VAL A 137 -25.38 -19.24 -14.68
N ALA A 138 -24.33 -19.13 -13.91
CA ALA A 138 -23.46 -17.96 -13.83
C ALA A 138 -22.00 -18.37 -13.65
N PRO A 139 -21.31 -18.85 -14.71
CA PRO A 139 -19.97 -19.44 -14.63
C PRO A 139 -18.89 -18.46 -14.15
N ALA A 140 -19.16 -17.15 -14.18
CA ALA A 140 -18.28 -16.12 -13.63
C ALA A 140 -18.43 -15.91 -12.11
N ALA A 141 -19.55 -16.37 -11.52
CA ALA A 141 -19.81 -16.27 -10.09
C ALA A 141 -19.15 -17.43 -9.33
N LYS A 142 -18.68 -17.17 -8.12
CA LYS A 142 -18.07 -18.16 -7.23
C LYS A 142 -18.64 -18.03 -5.84
N ALA A 143 -18.97 -19.16 -5.22
CA ALA A 143 -19.30 -19.22 -3.81
C ALA A 143 -18.02 -19.42 -3.00
N GLN A 144 -17.68 -18.48 -2.14
CA GLN A 144 -16.47 -18.53 -1.31
C GLN A 144 -16.80 -18.27 0.15
N LEU A 145 -16.13 -18.95 1.04
CA LEU A 145 -16.18 -18.64 2.47
C LEU A 145 -15.43 -17.33 2.70
N VAL A 146 -15.98 -16.45 3.53
CA VAL A 146 -15.35 -15.15 3.86
C VAL A 146 -13.90 -15.31 4.34
N PRO A 147 -13.54 -16.25 5.24
CA PRO A 147 -12.14 -16.46 5.62
C PRO A 147 -11.24 -16.85 4.43
N ARG A 148 -11.69 -17.76 3.56
CA ARG A 148 -10.93 -18.16 2.37
C ARG A 148 -10.76 -17.02 1.37
N TRP A 149 -11.78 -16.21 1.17
CA TRP A 149 -11.69 -15.04 0.30
C TRP A 149 -10.65 -14.03 0.80
N LEU A 150 -10.61 -13.81 2.12
CA LEU A 150 -9.58 -12.97 2.74
C LEU A 150 -8.18 -13.58 2.55
N ASP A 151 -8.01 -14.88 2.82
CA ASP A 151 -6.74 -15.57 2.66
C ASP A 151 -6.24 -15.54 1.21
N ASP A 152 -7.11 -15.79 0.22
CA ASP A 152 -6.77 -15.73 -1.20
C ASP A 152 -6.39 -14.31 -1.64
N THR A 153 -7.10 -13.29 -1.14
CA THR A 153 -6.79 -11.89 -1.40
C THR A 153 -5.44 -11.52 -0.82
N VAL A 154 -5.18 -11.84 0.44
CA VAL A 154 -3.88 -11.61 1.10
C VAL A 154 -2.76 -12.39 0.41
N ALA A 155 -3.00 -13.63 0.00
CA ALA A 155 -2.02 -14.44 -0.73
C ALA A 155 -1.64 -13.80 -2.07
N THR A 156 -2.59 -13.24 -2.79
CA THR A 156 -2.35 -12.52 -4.06
C THR A 156 -1.48 -11.28 -3.84
N PHE A 157 -1.79 -10.48 -2.81
CA PHE A 157 -0.95 -9.33 -2.43
C PHE A 157 0.45 -9.76 -2.00
N ASN A 158 0.57 -10.83 -1.21
CA ASN A 158 1.86 -11.35 -0.77
C ASN A 158 2.71 -11.84 -1.95
N LEU A 159 2.10 -12.45 -2.97
CA LEU A 159 2.82 -12.85 -4.18
C LEU A 159 3.40 -11.62 -4.91
N ALA A 160 2.60 -10.57 -5.08
CA ALA A 160 3.04 -9.32 -5.69
C ALA A 160 4.17 -8.65 -4.87
N LEU A 161 4.02 -8.60 -3.54
CA LEU A 161 5.04 -8.06 -2.64
C LEU A 161 6.33 -8.89 -2.70
N ASN A 162 6.25 -10.22 -2.73
CA ASN A 162 7.42 -11.09 -2.85
C ASN A 162 8.18 -10.83 -4.16
N LEU A 163 7.47 -10.63 -5.27
CA LEU A 163 8.10 -10.26 -6.54
C LEU A 163 8.86 -8.93 -6.42
N VAL A 164 8.25 -7.93 -5.79
CA VAL A 164 8.88 -6.63 -5.53
C VAL A 164 10.13 -6.81 -4.64
N TYR A 165 10.06 -7.61 -3.57
CA TYR A 165 11.22 -7.88 -2.70
C TYR A 165 12.36 -8.57 -3.44
N VAL A 166 12.07 -9.51 -4.33
CA VAL A 166 13.10 -10.14 -5.18
C VAL A 166 13.76 -9.12 -6.09
N MET A 167 12.98 -8.25 -6.76
CA MET A 167 13.52 -7.17 -7.59
C MET A 167 14.36 -6.18 -6.78
N LEU A 168 13.92 -5.81 -5.58
CA LEU A 168 14.70 -4.99 -4.65
C LEU A 168 16.02 -5.66 -4.27
N GLY A 169 16.00 -6.97 -4.00
CA GLY A 169 17.21 -7.76 -3.71
C GLY A 169 18.23 -7.67 -4.85
N PHE A 170 17.78 -7.85 -6.10
CA PHE A 170 18.65 -7.67 -7.27
C PHE A 170 19.20 -6.25 -7.39
N THR A 171 18.37 -5.23 -7.14
CA THR A 171 18.80 -3.83 -7.18
C THR A 171 19.87 -3.53 -6.14
N VAL A 172 19.71 -4.06 -4.92
CA VAL A 172 20.73 -3.95 -3.86
C VAL A 172 22.04 -4.63 -4.28
N LEU A 173 21.97 -5.84 -4.84
CA LEU A 173 23.15 -6.54 -5.34
C LEU A 173 23.89 -5.74 -6.41
N LEU A 174 23.16 -5.20 -7.41
CA LEU A 174 23.74 -4.34 -8.44
C LEU A 174 24.40 -3.09 -7.86
N SER A 175 23.75 -2.46 -6.86
CA SER A 175 24.29 -1.30 -6.16
C SER A 175 25.58 -1.64 -5.41
N LEU A 176 25.66 -2.80 -4.75
CA LEU A 176 26.87 -3.27 -4.08
C LEU A 176 28.02 -3.47 -5.08
N PHE A 177 27.76 -4.08 -6.23
CA PHE A 177 28.74 -4.21 -7.31
C PHE A 177 29.20 -2.83 -7.81
N GLY A 178 28.29 -1.87 -7.96
CA GLY A 178 28.61 -0.49 -8.32
C GLY A 178 29.59 0.17 -7.31
N ILE A 179 29.29 0.05 -6.01
CA ILE A 179 30.16 0.56 -4.95
C ILE A 179 31.54 -0.11 -5.00
N VAL A 180 31.60 -1.44 -5.10
CA VAL A 180 32.86 -2.18 -5.21
C VAL A 180 33.68 -1.72 -6.41
N ASN A 181 33.06 -1.57 -7.57
CA ASN A 181 33.73 -1.12 -8.80
C ASN A 181 34.27 0.32 -8.66
N THR A 182 33.45 1.23 -8.13
CA THR A 182 33.87 2.63 -7.91
C THR A 182 35.03 2.74 -6.92
N LEU A 183 34.95 2.01 -5.81
CA LEU A 183 36.03 1.97 -4.82
C LEU A 183 37.31 1.35 -5.40
N TYR A 184 37.19 0.31 -6.21
CA TYR A 184 38.34 -0.32 -6.85
C TYR A 184 39.06 0.65 -7.79
N LEU A 185 38.29 1.41 -8.61
CA LEU A 185 38.82 2.43 -9.48
C LEU A 185 39.48 3.58 -8.72
N SER A 186 38.77 4.11 -7.71
CA SER A 186 39.29 5.18 -6.82
C SER A 186 40.61 4.77 -6.14
N ILE A 187 40.69 3.55 -5.63
CA ILE A 187 41.94 3.02 -5.03
C ILE A 187 43.05 2.92 -6.08
N TYR A 188 42.73 2.53 -7.29
CA TYR A 188 43.71 2.42 -8.39
C TYR A 188 44.27 3.77 -8.77
N GLU A 189 43.40 4.77 -8.97
CA GLU A 189 43.80 6.14 -9.31
C GLU A 189 44.62 6.80 -8.22
N ARG A 190 44.31 6.56 -6.92
CA ARG A 190 44.98 7.16 -5.75
C ARG A 190 46.07 6.25 -5.14
N THR A 191 46.54 5.25 -5.91
CA THR A 191 47.54 4.30 -5.37
C THR A 191 48.83 5.01 -4.87
N ARG A 192 49.24 6.06 -5.59
CA ARG A 192 50.45 6.86 -5.21
C ARG A 192 50.23 7.63 -3.89
N GLU A 193 49.05 8.24 -3.72
CA GLU A 193 48.68 8.96 -2.48
C GLU A 193 48.66 8.01 -1.29
N LEU A 194 48.02 6.83 -1.45
CA LEU A 194 47.96 5.81 -0.40
C LEU A 194 49.34 5.23 -0.07
N GLY A 195 50.25 5.15 -1.07
CA GLY A 195 51.64 4.76 -0.91
C GLY A 195 52.44 5.80 -0.12
N LEU A 196 52.29 7.11 -0.42
CA LEU A 196 52.90 8.23 0.31
C LEU A 196 52.41 8.29 1.76
N LEU A 197 51.13 8.14 2.02
CA LEU A 197 50.59 8.07 3.38
C LEU A 197 51.26 6.96 4.20
N ARG A 198 51.50 5.81 3.58
CA ARG A 198 52.20 4.69 4.26
C ARG A 198 53.69 4.93 4.45
N SER A 199 54.38 5.64 3.56
CA SER A 199 55.76 5.98 3.71
C SER A 199 56.01 7.00 4.86
N VAL A 200 55.01 7.87 5.13
CA VAL A 200 55.00 8.82 6.26
C VAL A 200 54.55 8.16 7.58
N GLY A 201 54.22 6.83 7.57
CA GLY A 201 53.95 6.07 8.79
C GLY A 201 52.50 5.63 9.00
N ALA A 202 51.60 5.84 8.02
CA ALA A 202 50.23 5.32 8.13
C ALA A 202 50.21 3.78 8.16
N THR A 203 49.51 3.23 9.14
CA THR A 203 49.37 1.78 9.30
C THR A 203 48.38 1.20 8.28
N ARG A 204 48.46 -0.11 7.98
CA ARG A 204 47.49 -0.83 7.10
C ARG A 204 46.06 -0.71 7.62
N VAL A 205 45.87 -0.65 8.93
CA VAL A 205 44.54 -0.53 9.55
C VAL A 205 43.96 0.85 9.29
N GLN A 206 44.78 1.91 9.35
CA GLN A 206 44.33 3.27 9.05
C GLN A 206 43.89 3.43 7.58
N VAL A 207 44.70 2.92 6.64
CA VAL A 207 44.32 2.93 5.21
C VAL A 207 43.05 2.14 4.97
N ARG A 208 42.89 0.97 5.60
CA ARG A 208 41.64 0.18 5.50
C ARG A 208 40.45 0.92 6.06
N ARG A 209 40.58 1.57 7.22
CA ARG A 209 39.49 2.37 7.82
C ARG A 209 39.10 3.55 6.93
N LEU A 210 40.07 4.20 6.28
CA LEU A 210 39.78 5.28 5.33
C LEU A 210 38.91 4.82 4.19
N VAL A 211 39.27 3.73 3.52
CA VAL A 211 38.46 3.18 2.39
C VAL A 211 37.09 2.68 2.87
N LEU A 212 37.02 2.08 4.06
CA LEU A 212 35.73 1.67 4.63
C LEU A 212 34.84 2.87 4.95
N ALA A 213 35.41 3.95 5.49
CA ALA A 213 34.65 5.18 5.74
C ALA A 213 34.12 5.78 4.44
N GLU A 214 34.94 5.81 3.38
CA GLU A 214 34.51 6.25 2.05
C GLU A 214 33.31 5.43 1.52
N SER A 215 33.36 4.10 1.64
CA SER A 215 32.24 3.24 1.21
C SER A 215 30.97 3.48 2.03
N VAL A 216 31.08 3.66 3.34
CA VAL A 216 29.92 3.96 4.21
C VAL A 216 29.33 5.33 3.87
N ILE A 217 30.16 6.34 3.62
CA ILE A 217 29.69 7.68 3.21
C ILE A 217 28.92 7.61 1.90
N MET A 218 29.49 6.94 0.87
CA MET A 218 28.81 6.77 -0.42
C MET A 218 27.45 6.07 -0.26
N ALA A 219 27.44 4.97 0.49
CA ALA A 219 26.20 4.21 0.75
C ALA A 219 25.17 5.05 1.54
N SER A 220 25.62 5.81 2.53
CA SER A 220 24.75 6.66 3.35
C SER A 220 24.12 7.80 2.54
N ILE A 221 24.89 8.43 1.67
CA ILE A 221 24.39 9.48 0.76
C ILE A 221 23.34 8.86 -0.20
N GLY A 222 23.68 7.75 -0.85
CA GLY A 222 22.76 7.08 -1.77
C GLY A 222 21.47 6.64 -1.07
N THR A 223 21.57 6.07 0.12
CA THR A 223 20.44 5.66 0.92
C THR A 223 19.56 6.85 1.35
N SER A 224 20.16 7.95 1.78
CA SER A 224 19.42 9.17 2.16
C SER A 224 18.66 9.77 0.99
N VAL A 225 19.30 9.85 -0.18
CA VAL A 225 18.64 10.30 -1.42
C VAL A 225 17.53 9.34 -1.82
N GLY A 226 17.78 8.02 -1.75
CA GLY A 226 16.79 6.99 -2.06
C GLY A 226 15.57 7.05 -1.14
N ILE A 227 15.75 7.20 0.18
CA ILE A 227 14.65 7.35 1.15
C ILE A 227 13.85 8.63 0.85
N THR A 228 14.52 9.75 0.62
CA THR A 228 13.85 11.03 0.32
C THR A 228 12.99 10.92 -0.94
N LEU A 229 13.55 10.40 -2.03
CA LEU A 229 12.81 10.18 -3.26
C LEU A 229 11.68 9.16 -3.08
N GLY A 230 11.93 8.08 -2.35
CA GLY A 230 10.93 7.04 -2.06
C GLY A 230 9.72 7.59 -1.30
N VAL A 231 9.93 8.41 -0.28
CA VAL A 231 8.86 9.07 0.47
C VAL A 231 8.10 10.06 -0.44
N TRP A 232 8.83 10.83 -1.25
CA TRP A 232 8.20 11.81 -2.15
C TRP A 232 7.36 11.15 -3.24
N PHE A 233 7.91 10.15 -3.94
CA PHE A 233 7.17 9.41 -4.97
C PHE A 233 6.04 8.56 -4.36
N GLY A 234 6.29 7.91 -3.23
CA GLY A 234 5.28 7.13 -2.53
C GLY A 234 4.10 8.00 -2.09
N GLY A 235 4.37 9.19 -1.54
CA GLY A 235 3.36 10.18 -1.21
C GLY A 235 2.57 10.65 -2.43
N GLY A 236 3.27 10.99 -3.53
CA GLY A 236 2.62 11.39 -4.77
C GLY A 236 1.75 10.29 -5.39
N LEU A 237 2.24 9.05 -5.43
CA LEU A 237 1.46 7.91 -5.90
C LEU A 237 0.23 7.66 -5.03
N PHE A 238 0.42 7.75 -3.71
CA PHE A 238 -0.68 7.62 -2.77
C PHE A 238 -1.76 8.68 -3.02
N THR A 239 -1.44 9.96 -3.21
CA THR A 239 -2.44 11.01 -3.47
C THR A 239 -3.22 10.77 -4.76
N VAL A 240 -2.58 10.23 -5.79
CA VAL A 240 -3.24 9.87 -7.06
C VAL A 240 -4.18 8.68 -6.88
N LEU A 241 -3.73 7.63 -6.18
CA LEU A 241 -4.53 6.43 -5.96
C LEU A 241 -5.64 6.65 -4.94
N SER A 242 -5.40 7.46 -3.91
CA SER A 242 -6.38 7.77 -2.85
C SER A 242 -7.43 8.80 -3.27
N GLY A 243 -7.24 9.49 -4.38
CA GLY A 243 -8.24 10.43 -4.91
C GLY A 243 -9.64 9.84 -5.11
N ASN A 244 -9.75 8.50 -5.16
CA ASN A 244 -11.01 7.76 -5.23
C ASN A 244 -11.36 7.00 -3.94
N ILE A 245 -10.55 7.13 -2.88
CA ILE A 245 -10.72 6.44 -1.59
C ILE A 245 -10.66 7.51 -0.50
N ALA A 246 -11.80 8.06 -0.14
CA ALA A 246 -11.90 9.23 0.76
C ALA A 246 -11.31 9.01 2.18
N ALA A 247 -11.04 7.77 2.56
CA ALA A 247 -10.54 7.41 3.89
C ALA A 247 -9.06 6.98 3.94
N ALA A 248 -8.33 7.08 2.83
CA ALA A 248 -6.94 6.63 2.81
C ALA A 248 -6.03 7.62 3.55
N THR A 249 -5.42 7.20 4.65
CA THR A 249 -4.43 7.99 5.40
C THR A 249 -3.02 7.50 5.13
N ILE A 250 -2.09 8.42 4.84
CA ILE A 250 -0.67 8.07 4.70
C ILE A 250 -0.09 7.79 6.09
N HIS A 251 0.38 6.57 6.29
CA HIS A 251 1.19 6.23 7.44
C HIS A 251 2.64 6.00 7.00
N VAL A 252 3.52 6.97 7.26
CA VAL A 252 4.94 6.83 6.94
C VAL A 252 5.60 5.95 8.00
N PRO A 253 6.14 4.79 7.64
CA PRO A 253 6.74 3.86 8.60
C PRO A 253 8.17 4.29 8.98
N TRP A 254 8.32 5.30 9.82
CA TRP A 254 9.60 5.90 10.18
C TRP A 254 10.62 4.89 10.73
N VAL A 255 10.16 3.92 11.51
CA VAL A 255 11.05 2.87 12.08
C VAL A 255 11.66 2.03 10.96
N GLN A 256 10.86 1.61 9.98
CA GLN A 256 11.35 0.84 8.83
C GLN A 256 12.34 1.66 7.99
N LEU A 257 12.11 2.96 7.81
CA LEU A 257 13.02 3.84 7.09
C LEU A 257 14.37 3.98 7.81
N VAL A 258 14.38 4.09 9.13
CA VAL A 258 15.61 4.10 9.93
C VAL A 258 16.35 2.76 9.81
N VAL A 259 15.63 1.64 9.91
CA VAL A 259 16.23 0.30 9.74
C VAL A 259 16.81 0.15 8.33
N LEU A 260 16.14 0.65 7.31
CA LEU A 260 16.64 0.66 5.93
C LEU A 260 17.90 1.52 5.81
N GLY A 261 17.94 2.69 6.45
CA GLY A 261 19.11 3.57 6.49
C GLY A 261 20.33 2.89 7.11
N LEU A 262 20.15 2.24 8.25
CA LEU A 262 21.20 1.46 8.92
C LEU A 262 21.64 0.26 8.07
N GLY A 263 20.69 -0.43 7.45
CA GLY A 263 20.95 -1.52 6.50
C GLY A 263 21.81 -1.08 5.32
N GLY A 264 21.54 0.09 4.75
CA GLY A 264 22.34 0.69 3.69
C GLY A 264 23.79 0.98 4.12
N ALA A 265 24.00 1.52 5.32
CA ALA A 265 25.33 1.75 5.86
C ALA A 265 26.11 0.43 6.08
N ILE A 266 25.44 -0.60 6.61
CA ILE A 266 26.01 -1.94 6.79
C ILE A 266 26.37 -2.57 5.43
N ALA A 267 25.48 -2.45 4.46
CA ALA A 267 25.72 -2.94 3.11
C ALA A 267 26.91 -2.25 2.43
N GLY A 268 27.03 -0.90 2.60
CA GLY A 268 28.20 -0.15 2.15
C GLY A 268 29.49 -0.61 2.80
N MET A 269 29.48 -0.88 4.11
CA MET A 269 30.62 -1.43 4.83
C MET A 269 31.01 -2.81 4.29
N ALA A 270 30.05 -3.68 4.04
CA ALA A 270 30.26 -5.00 3.47
C ALA A 270 30.89 -4.93 2.05
N ALA A 271 30.35 -4.05 1.20
CA ALA A 271 30.88 -3.81 -0.15
C ALA A 271 32.33 -3.29 -0.13
N GLY A 272 32.65 -2.38 0.81
CA GLY A 272 33.99 -1.82 0.97
C GLY A 272 35.01 -2.75 1.60
N TRP A 273 34.57 -3.83 2.25
CA TRP A 273 35.48 -4.70 3.02
C TRP A 273 36.60 -5.33 2.20
N TRP A 274 36.26 -5.88 1.05
CA TRP A 274 37.20 -6.54 0.17
C TRP A 274 38.16 -5.58 -0.56
N PRO A 275 37.68 -4.45 -1.20
CA PRO A 275 38.56 -3.45 -1.78
C PRO A 275 39.50 -2.82 -0.75
N ALA A 276 39.00 -2.48 0.45
CA ALA A 276 39.79 -1.91 1.53
C ALA A 276 40.91 -2.83 2.00
N GLY A 277 40.64 -4.13 2.09
CA GLY A 277 41.67 -5.13 2.42
C GLY A 277 42.76 -5.23 1.35
N ARG A 278 42.39 -5.12 0.08
CA ARG A 278 43.32 -5.13 -1.05
C ARG A 278 44.19 -3.85 -1.11
N ALA A 279 43.58 -2.69 -0.90
CA ALA A 279 44.28 -1.41 -0.82
C ALA A 279 45.38 -1.41 0.28
N ALA A 280 45.04 -1.94 1.46
CA ALA A 280 45.95 -1.99 2.61
C ALA A 280 47.16 -2.95 2.41
N ARG A 281 47.08 -3.90 1.49
CA ARG A 281 48.14 -4.92 1.27
C ARG A 281 49.11 -4.59 0.12
N ARG A 282 48.86 -3.52 -0.66
CA ARG A 282 49.77 -3.16 -1.77
C ARG A 282 51.18 -2.81 -1.26
N PRO A 283 52.25 -3.30 -1.90
CA PRO A 283 53.62 -3.01 -1.51
C PRO A 283 53.96 -1.56 -1.81
N ILE A 284 54.69 -0.92 -0.89
CA ILE A 284 55.08 0.52 -0.95
C ILE A 284 56.01 0.79 -2.12
N LEU A 285 56.91 -0.17 -2.44
CA LEU A 285 57.89 -0.06 -3.50
C LEU A 285 57.29 0.05 -4.91
N SER A 286 56.16 -0.60 -5.17
CA SER A 286 55.49 -0.52 -6.46
C SER A 286 54.66 0.76 -6.67
N ALA A 287 54.44 1.55 -5.58
CA ALA A 287 53.74 2.82 -5.66
C ALA A 287 54.65 4.01 -5.97
N ILE A 288 55.97 3.87 -5.76
CA ILE A 288 56.97 4.92 -5.93
C ILE A 288 57.82 4.69 -7.19
N GLY A 289 57.88 3.50 -7.75
CA GLY A 289 58.84 3.05 -8.75
C GLY A 289 58.30 3.03 -10.19
N TYR A 290 57.33 3.84 -10.57
CA TYR A 290 56.91 4.03 -11.96
C TYR A 290 57.51 5.36 -12.50
N GLU A 291 58.72 5.29 -13.05
CA GLU A 291 59.18 6.10 -14.16
C GLU A 291 58.90 5.39 -15.48
#